data_916c74168744f8871f3c3f0a368283ee
#
_entry.id   916c74168744f8871f3c3f0a368283ee
#
_cell.length_a   1.000
_cell.length_b   1.000
_cell.length_c   1.000
_cell.angle_alpha   90.00
_cell.angle_beta   90.00
_cell.angle_gamma   90.00
#
_symmetry.space_group_name_H-M   'P 1'
#
loop_
_entity.id
_entity.type
_entity.pdbx_description
1 polymer ?
#
loop_
_entity_poly.entity_id
_entity_poly.type
_entity_poly.pdbx_seq_one_letter_code
_entity_poly.pdbx_strand_id
1 'polypeptide(L)'
;MTRSQKHFGELKRIHLIGIGGSGMIGLAMVLQKKGFNISGSDLQMTEELSSLKALGAKVQLGHDPRYIKSSDVVVASSAIAKNNAELKYANKNNITIIPRAVMLASILHGYRTIAVSGSHGKTTTTSLISNIFDAAKLSPTYVVGGQILGGRNSSHLGDGLHMIVEADESDGSFLHLHPEVIVITNIDNDHLSFYENDQQKLNTAFLNFTKNLPFYGYVLMNIDSKNARDVFKKIRRKKISFGFSKLNDYQIKLLNQKGFSQTFSIQDTLNSKNSSFTIPMLGKHNVLNAAGSAIIAMNEGIKMTSIKRALLNFPGVARRFERYELSLPNRDLLLIDDYGHHPEEIRSTYVSALSVFNRSEI
;
A
#
# COMPACT_ATOMS: atom_id res chain seq x y z
N MET A 1 -4.04 8.41 -29.10
CA MET A 1 -3.52 7.33 -28.25
C MET A 1 -2.46 7.93 -27.34
N THR A 2 -2.68 7.84 -26.03
CA THR A 2 -1.68 8.28 -25.04
C THR A 2 -0.44 7.37 -25.09
N ARG A 3 0.71 7.86 -24.63
CA ARG A 3 1.99 7.10 -24.63
C ARG A 3 1.84 5.72 -23.91
N SER A 4 0.93 5.61 -22.94
CA SER A 4 0.66 4.37 -22.21
C SER A 4 -0.23 3.37 -22.98
N GLN A 5 -1.11 3.81 -23.89
CA GLN A 5 -1.91 2.89 -24.72
C GLN A 5 -1.07 2.16 -25.77
N LYS A 6 0.03 2.76 -26.24
CA LYS A 6 0.97 2.10 -27.17
C LYS A 6 1.63 0.84 -26.57
N HIS A 7 1.71 0.75 -25.26
CA HIS A 7 2.36 -0.39 -24.56
C HIS A 7 1.48 -1.65 -24.50
N PHE A 8 0.14 -1.46 -24.58
CA PHE A 8 -0.86 -2.55 -24.53
C PHE A 8 -1.38 -2.98 -25.91
N GLY A 9 -0.73 -2.52 -26.98
CA GLY A 9 -1.15 -2.85 -28.35
C GLY A 9 -2.56 -2.36 -28.66
N GLU A 10 -3.40 -3.25 -29.18
CA GLU A 10 -4.78 -2.97 -29.55
C GLU A 10 -5.79 -3.12 -28.39
N LEU A 11 -5.34 -3.51 -27.20
CA LEU A 11 -6.18 -3.73 -26.03
C LEU A 11 -6.85 -2.41 -25.61
N LYS A 12 -8.18 -2.41 -25.52
CA LYS A 12 -8.98 -1.22 -25.18
C LYS A 12 -10.00 -1.48 -24.09
N ARG A 13 -10.58 -2.69 -24.04
CA ARG A 13 -11.73 -3.03 -23.20
C ARG A 13 -11.31 -4.02 -22.13
N ILE A 14 -11.30 -3.55 -20.90
CA ILE A 14 -10.86 -4.34 -19.73
C ILE A 14 -12.08 -4.56 -18.84
N HIS A 15 -12.36 -5.81 -18.50
CA HIS A 15 -13.38 -6.16 -17.54
C HIS A 15 -12.74 -6.65 -16.24
N LEU A 16 -13.19 -6.12 -15.09
CA LEU A 16 -12.67 -6.48 -13.78
C LEU A 16 -13.75 -7.23 -12.98
N ILE A 17 -13.48 -8.50 -12.64
CA ILE A 17 -14.36 -9.32 -11.80
C ILE A 17 -13.98 -9.10 -10.34
N GLY A 18 -14.94 -8.69 -9.48
CA GLY A 18 -14.70 -8.24 -8.12
C GLY A 18 -14.11 -6.81 -8.08
N ILE A 19 -14.63 -5.94 -8.94
CA ILE A 19 -14.12 -4.57 -9.16
C ILE A 19 -14.18 -3.70 -7.90
N GLY A 20 -15.07 -4.00 -6.94
CA GLY A 20 -15.23 -3.27 -5.67
C GLY A 20 -14.20 -3.61 -4.61
N GLY A 21 -13.37 -4.63 -4.81
CA GLY A 21 -12.26 -4.91 -3.90
C GLY A 21 -11.27 -3.75 -3.84
N SER A 22 -10.74 -3.43 -2.66
CA SER A 22 -9.90 -2.24 -2.41
C SER A 22 -8.73 -2.09 -3.41
N GLY A 23 -8.03 -3.17 -3.70
CA GLY A 23 -6.95 -3.15 -4.70
C GLY A 23 -7.42 -3.15 -6.16
N MET A 24 -8.65 -3.62 -6.44
CA MET A 24 -9.24 -3.66 -7.78
C MET A 24 -9.74 -2.28 -8.20
N ILE A 25 -10.42 -1.57 -7.31
CA ILE A 25 -10.98 -0.26 -7.59
C ILE A 25 -9.90 0.76 -7.93
N GLY A 26 -8.79 0.74 -7.18
CA GLY A 26 -7.64 1.59 -7.46
C GLY A 26 -7.02 1.31 -8.83
N LEU A 27 -6.87 0.04 -9.18
CA LEU A 27 -6.41 -0.39 -10.49
C LEU A 27 -7.36 0.07 -11.60
N ALA A 28 -8.68 -0.11 -11.43
CA ALA A 28 -9.71 0.31 -12.38
C ALA A 28 -9.66 1.82 -12.64
N MET A 29 -9.53 2.64 -11.59
CA MET A 29 -9.39 4.10 -11.70
C MET A 29 -8.17 4.52 -12.50
N VAL A 30 -7.01 3.92 -12.24
CA VAL A 30 -5.77 4.20 -12.99
C VAL A 30 -5.92 3.81 -14.46
N LEU A 31 -6.44 2.61 -14.74
CA LEU A 31 -6.65 2.14 -16.10
C LEU A 31 -7.62 3.03 -16.88
N GLN A 32 -8.73 3.45 -16.25
CA GLN A 32 -9.70 4.33 -16.87
C GLN A 32 -9.11 5.70 -17.21
N LYS A 33 -8.37 6.31 -16.28
CA LYS A 33 -7.66 7.57 -16.54
C LYS A 33 -6.58 7.44 -17.61
N LYS A 34 -6.00 6.23 -17.78
CA LYS A 34 -5.10 5.92 -18.90
C LYS A 34 -5.82 5.78 -20.24
N GLY A 35 -7.17 5.84 -20.28
CA GLY A 35 -7.99 5.83 -21.48
C GLY A 35 -8.49 4.45 -21.89
N PHE A 36 -8.44 3.45 -21.00
CA PHE A 36 -9.08 2.16 -21.25
C PHE A 36 -10.59 2.23 -20.98
N ASN A 37 -11.37 1.48 -21.74
CA ASN A 37 -12.80 1.29 -21.51
C ASN A 37 -12.96 0.25 -20.40
N ILE A 38 -13.32 0.71 -19.21
CA ILE A 38 -13.45 -0.15 -18.02
C ILE A 38 -14.89 -0.61 -17.85
N SER A 39 -15.04 -1.91 -17.66
CA SER A 39 -16.26 -2.53 -17.13
C SER A 39 -15.91 -3.44 -15.96
N GLY A 40 -16.87 -3.78 -15.12
CA GLY A 40 -16.65 -4.72 -14.05
C GLY A 40 -17.90 -5.12 -13.32
N SER A 41 -17.80 -6.20 -12.56
CA SER A 41 -18.87 -6.80 -11.78
C SER A 41 -18.47 -6.95 -10.31
N ASP A 42 -19.43 -6.74 -9.41
CA ASP A 42 -19.28 -7.01 -7.98
C ASP A 42 -20.62 -7.42 -7.36
N LEU A 43 -20.57 -8.03 -6.17
CA LEU A 43 -21.77 -8.42 -5.44
C LEU A 43 -22.42 -7.26 -4.69
N GLN A 44 -21.67 -6.21 -4.40
CA GLN A 44 -22.13 -5.04 -3.64
C GLN A 44 -21.78 -3.74 -4.37
N MET A 45 -22.67 -2.75 -4.28
CA MET A 45 -22.38 -1.39 -4.75
C MET A 45 -21.85 -0.56 -3.57
N THR A 46 -20.60 -0.14 -3.66
CA THR A 46 -19.97 0.77 -2.70
C THR A 46 -20.00 2.21 -3.21
N GLU A 47 -19.67 3.15 -2.34
CA GLU A 47 -19.56 4.58 -2.70
C GLU A 47 -18.43 4.80 -3.73
N GLU A 48 -17.31 4.09 -3.54
CA GLU A 48 -16.20 4.15 -4.48
C GLU A 48 -16.55 3.59 -5.86
N LEU A 49 -17.36 2.51 -5.92
CA LEU A 49 -17.89 1.99 -7.19
C LEU A 49 -18.83 2.97 -7.86
N SER A 50 -19.65 3.68 -7.09
CA SER A 50 -20.51 4.74 -7.60
C SER A 50 -19.69 5.89 -8.19
N SER A 51 -18.60 6.26 -7.52
CA SER A 51 -17.64 7.26 -8.02
C SER A 51 -16.95 6.79 -9.31
N LEU A 52 -16.52 5.54 -9.39
CA LEU A 52 -15.92 4.96 -10.60
C LEU A 52 -16.92 4.94 -11.78
N LYS A 53 -18.19 4.63 -11.50
CA LYS A 53 -19.28 4.69 -12.49
C LYS A 53 -19.52 6.13 -12.98
N ALA A 54 -19.50 7.11 -12.10
CA ALA A 54 -19.59 8.53 -12.45
C ALA A 54 -18.45 9.00 -13.37
N LEU A 55 -17.26 8.36 -13.24
CA LEU A 55 -16.13 8.58 -14.15
C LEU A 55 -16.29 7.87 -15.51
N GLY A 56 -17.38 7.13 -15.76
CA GLY A 56 -17.70 6.50 -17.03
C GLY A 56 -17.44 4.99 -17.11
N ALA A 57 -17.03 4.32 -16.01
CA ALA A 57 -16.93 2.86 -15.99
C ALA A 57 -18.31 2.19 -16.01
N LYS A 58 -18.41 1.03 -16.67
CA LYS A 58 -19.64 0.22 -16.70
C LYS A 58 -19.62 -0.78 -15.56
N VAL A 59 -20.15 -0.39 -14.39
CA VAL A 59 -20.22 -1.24 -13.19
C VAL A 59 -21.57 -1.94 -13.10
N GLN A 60 -21.54 -3.26 -12.87
CA GLN A 60 -22.71 -4.15 -12.80
C GLN A 60 -22.76 -4.85 -11.43
N LEU A 61 -23.98 -5.06 -10.91
CA LEU A 61 -24.21 -5.89 -9.74
C LEU A 61 -24.43 -7.35 -10.14
N GLY A 62 -23.83 -8.27 -9.40
CA GLY A 62 -23.82 -9.69 -9.70
C GLY A 62 -22.83 -10.04 -10.81
N HIS A 63 -22.64 -11.35 -11.02
CA HIS A 63 -21.72 -11.89 -12.01
C HIS A 63 -22.52 -12.55 -13.15
N ASP A 64 -22.46 -11.96 -14.35
CA ASP A 64 -23.18 -12.47 -15.51
C ASP A 64 -22.25 -12.52 -16.74
N PRO A 65 -22.19 -13.67 -17.44
CA PRO A 65 -21.39 -13.82 -18.66
C PRO A 65 -21.65 -12.78 -19.75
N ARG A 66 -22.84 -12.15 -19.76
CA ARG A 66 -23.18 -11.09 -20.71
C ARG A 66 -22.29 -9.86 -20.59
N TYR A 67 -21.73 -9.61 -19.40
CA TYR A 67 -20.93 -8.41 -19.13
C TYR A 67 -19.56 -8.45 -19.80
N ILE A 68 -19.00 -9.64 -20.04
CA ILE A 68 -17.64 -9.81 -20.57
C ILE A 68 -17.57 -10.09 -22.08
N LYS A 69 -18.70 -10.25 -22.77
CA LYS A 69 -18.73 -10.64 -24.20
C LYS A 69 -17.89 -9.77 -25.13
N SER A 70 -17.75 -8.50 -24.83
CA SER A 70 -16.99 -7.54 -25.65
C SER A 70 -15.64 -7.17 -25.07
N SER A 71 -15.18 -7.87 -24.04
CA SER A 71 -13.92 -7.56 -23.36
C SER A 71 -12.72 -8.15 -24.11
N ASP A 72 -11.64 -7.40 -24.19
CA ASP A 72 -10.37 -7.85 -24.77
C ASP A 72 -9.56 -8.67 -23.75
N VAL A 73 -9.72 -8.32 -22.45
CA VAL A 73 -9.12 -9.03 -21.34
C VAL A 73 -10.00 -8.95 -20.09
N VAL A 74 -9.97 -9.99 -19.29
CA VAL A 74 -10.62 -10.08 -17.99
C VAL A 74 -9.56 -10.07 -16.90
N VAL A 75 -9.72 -9.18 -15.92
CA VAL A 75 -8.87 -9.11 -14.73
C VAL A 75 -9.66 -9.67 -13.55
N ALA A 76 -9.16 -10.71 -12.90
CA ALA A 76 -9.82 -11.33 -11.78
C ALA A 76 -9.15 -10.98 -10.45
N SER A 77 -9.97 -10.67 -9.43
CA SER A 77 -9.51 -10.61 -8.04
C SER A 77 -9.21 -12.02 -7.51
N SER A 78 -8.25 -12.17 -6.63
CA SER A 78 -7.92 -13.43 -5.93
C SER A 78 -9.10 -13.96 -5.07
N ALA A 79 -10.01 -13.08 -4.65
CA ALA A 79 -11.20 -13.43 -3.90
C ALA A 79 -12.31 -14.11 -4.74
N ILE A 80 -12.20 -14.10 -6.08
CA ILE A 80 -13.23 -14.67 -6.96
C ILE A 80 -13.09 -16.18 -7.03
N ALA A 81 -14.20 -16.87 -6.72
CA ALA A 81 -14.26 -18.32 -6.75
C ALA A 81 -14.05 -18.86 -8.18
N LYS A 82 -13.31 -19.97 -8.31
CA LYS A 82 -13.02 -20.60 -9.62
C LYS A 82 -14.25 -21.01 -10.42
N ASN A 83 -15.38 -21.21 -9.76
CA ASN A 83 -16.66 -21.57 -10.39
C ASN A 83 -17.48 -20.37 -10.85
N ASN A 84 -16.97 -19.14 -10.75
CA ASN A 84 -17.65 -17.91 -11.18
C ASN A 84 -18.10 -18.00 -12.65
N ALA A 85 -19.32 -17.52 -12.94
CA ALA A 85 -19.95 -17.64 -14.26
C ALA A 85 -19.18 -16.88 -15.35
N GLU A 86 -18.63 -15.70 -15.02
CA GLU A 86 -17.85 -14.89 -15.96
C GLU A 86 -16.51 -15.55 -16.28
N LEU A 87 -15.80 -16.11 -15.26
CA LEU A 87 -14.56 -16.86 -15.49
C LEU A 87 -14.79 -18.09 -16.37
N LYS A 88 -15.88 -18.85 -16.14
CA LYS A 88 -16.25 -19.99 -16.99
C LYS A 88 -16.51 -19.58 -18.43
N TYR A 89 -17.24 -18.47 -18.62
CA TYR A 89 -17.52 -17.96 -19.96
C TYR A 89 -16.25 -17.48 -20.67
N ALA A 90 -15.37 -16.74 -19.96
CA ALA A 90 -14.10 -16.27 -20.51
C ALA A 90 -13.24 -17.44 -21.01
N ASN A 91 -13.09 -18.49 -20.17
CA ASN A 91 -12.36 -19.71 -20.55
C ASN A 91 -12.98 -20.41 -21.78
N LYS A 92 -14.31 -20.55 -21.81
CA LYS A 92 -15.01 -21.20 -22.93
C LYS A 92 -14.85 -20.44 -24.27
N ASN A 93 -14.71 -19.13 -24.21
CA ASN A 93 -14.64 -18.25 -25.39
C ASN A 93 -13.23 -17.72 -25.68
N ASN A 94 -12.20 -18.29 -25.07
CA ASN A 94 -10.79 -17.90 -25.23
C ASN A 94 -10.51 -16.42 -24.96
N ILE A 95 -11.27 -15.79 -24.03
CA ILE A 95 -10.97 -14.45 -23.56
C ILE A 95 -9.84 -14.56 -22.52
N THR A 96 -8.78 -13.81 -22.70
CA THR A 96 -7.62 -13.83 -21.78
C THR A 96 -8.03 -13.42 -20.38
N ILE A 97 -7.71 -14.24 -19.39
CA ILE A 97 -7.90 -13.96 -17.96
C ILE A 97 -6.54 -13.76 -17.32
N ILE A 98 -6.37 -12.64 -16.61
CA ILE A 98 -5.17 -12.36 -15.86
C ILE A 98 -5.48 -11.99 -14.40
N PRO A 99 -4.62 -12.33 -13.45
CA PRO A 99 -4.72 -11.83 -12.07
C PRO A 99 -4.54 -10.32 -11.98
N ARG A 100 -5.15 -9.71 -10.95
CA ARG A 100 -4.96 -8.29 -10.62
C ARG A 100 -3.49 -7.87 -10.59
N ALA A 101 -2.63 -8.68 -9.96
CA ALA A 101 -1.20 -8.37 -9.82
C ALA A 101 -0.47 -8.32 -11.16
N VAL A 102 -0.83 -9.16 -12.12
CA VAL A 102 -0.25 -9.16 -13.48
C VAL A 102 -0.65 -7.88 -14.23
N MET A 103 -1.91 -7.46 -14.12
CA MET A 103 -2.35 -6.18 -14.70
C MET A 103 -1.65 -5.00 -14.01
N LEU A 104 -1.54 -5.01 -12.68
CA LEU A 104 -0.80 -4.00 -11.94
C LEU A 104 0.66 -3.95 -12.41
N ALA A 105 1.34 -5.09 -12.50
CA ALA A 105 2.72 -5.16 -13.00
C ALA A 105 2.84 -4.55 -14.40
N SER A 106 1.87 -4.80 -15.28
CA SER A 106 1.88 -4.27 -16.64
C SER A 106 1.78 -2.73 -16.68
N ILE A 107 1.04 -2.10 -15.77
CA ILE A 107 0.94 -0.64 -15.73
C ILE A 107 2.12 0.05 -15.05
N LEU A 108 3.00 -0.69 -14.36
CA LEU A 108 4.22 -0.15 -13.75
C LEU A 108 5.28 0.25 -14.78
N HIS A 109 5.23 -0.31 -15.99
CA HIS A 109 6.22 -0.02 -17.03
C HIS A 109 6.29 1.48 -17.37
N GLY A 110 7.51 2.00 -17.36
CA GLY A 110 7.79 3.40 -17.64
C GLY A 110 7.70 4.33 -16.44
N TYR A 111 7.43 3.79 -15.25
CA TYR A 111 7.49 4.54 -13.98
C TYR A 111 8.70 4.12 -13.15
N ARG A 112 9.23 5.07 -12.38
CA ARG A 112 10.10 4.77 -11.25
C ARG A 112 9.22 4.23 -10.11
N THR A 113 9.22 2.92 -9.97
CA THR A 113 8.25 2.22 -9.13
C THR A 113 8.79 1.96 -7.73
N ILE A 114 8.01 2.35 -6.72
CA ILE A 114 8.22 2.06 -5.31
C ILE A 114 7.13 1.10 -4.86
N ALA A 115 7.50 -0.12 -4.49
CA ALA A 115 6.56 -1.13 -3.97
C ALA A 115 6.75 -1.30 -2.46
N VAL A 116 5.67 -1.20 -1.71
CA VAL A 116 5.67 -1.34 -0.25
C VAL A 116 5.04 -2.68 0.12
N SER A 117 5.81 -3.55 0.76
CA SER A 117 5.37 -4.87 1.23
C SER A 117 5.71 -5.07 2.71
N GLY A 118 5.22 -6.16 3.29
CA GLY A 118 5.43 -6.56 4.69
C GLY A 118 4.14 -6.96 5.36
N SER A 119 4.21 -7.72 6.43
CA SER A 119 3.03 -8.26 7.12
C SER A 119 2.08 -7.15 7.59
N HIS A 120 2.64 -6.07 8.16
CA HIS A 120 1.87 -4.93 8.68
C HIS A 120 2.41 -3.60 8.17
N GLY A 121 1.55 -2.56 8.17
CA GLY A 121 1.94 -1.19 7.86
C GLY A 121 2.06 -0.84 6.37
N LYS A 122 1.77 -1.75 5.45
CA LYS A 122 1.80 -1.53 3.99
C LYS A 122 1.02 -0.28 3.57
N THR A 123 -0.28 -0.26 3.87
CA THR A 123 -1.20 0.82 3.51
C THR A 123 -0.75 2.17 4.06
N THR A 124 -0.41 2.21 5.34
CA THR A 124 0.06 3.44 6.00
C THR A 124 1.36 3.96 5.37
N THR A 125 2.33 3.09 5.13
CA THR A 125 3.61 3.47 4.53
C THR A 125 3.44 3.94 3.09
N THR A 126 2.63 3.24 2.29
CA THR A 126 2.32 3.64 0.90
C THR A 126 1.64 5.01 0.87
N SER A 127 0.69 5.25 1.78
CA SER A 127 0.00 6.54 1.92
C SER A 127 0.94 7.67 2.33
N LEU A 128 1.84 7.41 3.28
CA LEU A 128 2.85 8.38 3.73
C LEU A 128 3.82 8.76 2.61
N ILE A 129 4.34 7.78 1.87
CA ILE A 129 5.23 8.04 0.71
C ILE A 129 4.49 8.87 -0.32
N SER A 130 3.26 8.47 -0.70
CA SER A 130 2.44 9.20 -1.67
C SER A 130 2.18 10.64 -1.23
N ASN A 131 1.88 10.87 0.07
CA ASN A 131 1.67 12.19 0.63
C ASN A 131 2.94 13.07 0.58
N ILE A 132 4.11 12.49 0.88
CA ILE A 132 5.38 13.24 0.81
C ILE A 132 5.70 13.63 -0.63
N PHE A 133 5.51 12.73 -1.60
CA PHE A 133 5.79 12.98 -3.01
C PHE A 133 4.85 14.03 -3.59
N ASP A 134 3.57 14.00 -3.21
CA ASP A 134 2.59 15.03 -3.59
C ASP A 134 2.95 16.40 -2.99
N ALA A 135 3.27 16.45 -1.70
CA ALA A 135 3.69 17.67 -1.03
C ALA A 135 5.00 18.26 -1.63
N ALA A 136 5.82 17.41 -2.23
CA ALA A 136 7.01 17.78 -3.00
C ALA A 136 6.69 18.19 -4.45
N LYS A 137 5.41 18.18 -4.86
CA LYS A 137 4.93 18.49 -6.22
C LYS A 137 5.46 17.55 -7.30
N LEU A 138 5.72 16.31 -6.95
CA LEU A 138 6.16 15.27 -7.88
C LEU A 138 5.00 14.57 -8.61
N SER A 139 3.76 14.87 -8.26
CA SER A 139 2.53 14.32 -8.86
C SER A 139 2.61 12.80 -9.12
N PRO A 140 2.82 11.97 -8.06
CA PRO A 140 2.99 10.52 -8.26
C PRO A 140 1.68 9.85 -8.67
N THR A 141 1.78 8.77 -9.45
CA THR A 141 0.70 7.79 -9.53
C THR A 141 0.77 6.90 -8.30
N TYR A 142 -0.36 6.59 -7.65
CA TYR A 142 -0.36 5.64 -6.53
C TYR A 142 -1.61 4.76 -6.51
N VAL A 143 -1.43 3.54 -5.97
CA VAL A 143 -2.49 2.57 -5.67
C VAL A 143 -2.27 2.05 -4.26
N VAL A 144 -3.19 2.39 -3.35
CA VAL A 144 -3.16 2.06 -1.93
C VAL A 144 -4.32 1.13 -1.60
N GLY A 145 -4.12 0.17 -0.71
CA GLY A 145 -5.15 -0.79 -0.30
C GLY A 145 -6.24 -0.23 0.63
N GLY A 146 -6.15 1.04 1.05
CA GLY A 146 -7.10 1.71 1.93
C GLY A 146 -7.31 3.17 1.55
N GLN A 147 -8.33 3.79 2.09
CA GLN A 147 -8.67 5.20 1.84
C GLN A 147 -7.75 6.12 2.66
N ILE A 148 -7.17 7.13 1.99
CA ILE A 148 -6.42 8.19 2.66
C ILE A 148 -7.41 9.25 3.12
N LEU A 149 -7.31 9.69 4.38
CA LEU A 149 -8.17 10.74 4.92
C LEU A 149 -7.90 12.10 4.27
N GLY A 150 -8.76 13.08 4.54
CA GLY A 150 -8.63 14.43 3.99
C GLY A 150 -9.07 14.56 2.52
N GLY A 151 -10.03 13.74 2.08
CA GLY A 151 -10.64 13.83 0.75
C GLY A 151 -9.77 13.23 -0.36
N ARG A 152 -8.79 12.40 -0.04
CA ARG A 152 -7.91 11.74 -1.02
C ARG A 152 -8.43 10.34 -1.35
N ASN A 153 -8.45 10.01 -2.63
CA ASN A 153 -8.82 8.67 -3.08
C ASN A 153 -7.72 7.64 -2.75
N SER A 154 -8.09 6.37 -2.64
CA SER A 154 -7.15 5.24 -2.50
C SER A 154 -6.22 5.06 -3.71
N SER A 155 -6.51 5.74 -4.81
CA SER A 155 -5.69 5.72 -6.02
C SER A 155 -5.71 7.06 -6.73
N HIS A 156 -4.60 7.37 -7.38
CA HIS A 156 -4.43 8.58 -8.17
C HIS A 156 -3.54 8.31 -9.38
N LEU A 157 -3.92 8.80 -10.55
CA LEU A 157 -3.03 8.89 -11.69
C LEU A 157 -2.42 10.30 -11.70
N GLY A 158 -1.14 10.38 -11.41
CA GLY A 158 -0.34 11.60 -11.51
C GLY A 158 0.38 11.71 -12.86
N ASP A 159 0.91 12.89 -13.13
CA ASP A 159 1.68 13.17 -14.36
C ASP A 159 3.19 12.96 -14.14
N GLY A 160 3.59 12.63 -12.91
CA GLY A 160 4.99 12.47 -12.51
C GLY A 160 5.59 11.12 -12.89
N LEU A 161 6.89 11.01 -12.66
CA LEU A 161 7.67 9.82 -13.00
C LEU A 161 7.39 8.64 -12.04
N HIS A 162 6.97 8.91 -10.80
CA HIS A 162 6.90 7.89 -9.76
C HIS A 162 5.56 7.17 -9.74
N MET A 163 5.61 5.86 -9.51
CA MET A 163 4.44 5.06 -9.18
C MET A 163 4.67 4.34 -7.85
N ILE A 164 3.76 4.55 -6.89
CA ILE A 164 3.84 4.03 -5.53
C ILE A 164 2.71 3.03 -5.35
N VAL A 165 3.05 1.78 -5.04
CA VAL A 165 2.08 0.69 -4.97
C VAL A 165 2.23 -0.14 -3.70
N GLU A 166 1.12 -0.62 -3.21
CA GLU A 166 1.08 -1.65 -2.18
C GLU A 166 1.28 -3.02 -2.83
N ALA A 167 2.21 -3.80 -2.30
CA ALA A 167 2.62 -5.11 -2.78
C ALA A 167 2.25 -6.17 -1.74
N ASP A 168 1.16 -6.90 -2.00
CA ASP A 168 0.58 -7.83 -1.03
C ASP A 168 1.29 -9.19 -1.09
N GLU A 169 1.81 -9.61 0.08
CA GLU A 169 2.45 -10.90 0.25
C GLU A 169 1.45 -12.02 0.60
N SER A 170 0.25 -11.68 1.07
CA SER A 170 -0.70 -12.63 1.66
C SER A 170 -1.16 -13.73 0.69
N ASP A 171 -1.17 -13.46 -0.60
CA ASP A 171 -1.54 -14.37 -1.69
C ASP A 171 -0.40 -14.61 -2.69
N GLY A 172 0.82 -14.15 -2.35
CA GLY A 172 1.99 -14.26 -3.23
C GLY A 172 1.96 -13.33 -4.45
N SER A 173 0.94 -12.49 -4.58
CA SER A 173 0.74 -11.62 -5.74
C SER A 173 1.86 -10.60 -5.96
N PHE A 174 2.55 -10.19 -4.89
CA PHE A 174 3.70 -9.27 -4.95
C PHE A 174 4.85 -9.82 -5.81
N LEU A 175 4.98 -11.13 -5.98
CA LEU A 175 6.03 -11.77 -6.80
C LEU A 175 5.90 -11.45 -8.30
N HIS A 176 4.74 -10.98 -8.76
CA HIS A 176 4.54 -10.54 -10.15
C HIS A 176 5.06 -9.12 -10.41
N LEU A 177 5.33 -8.34 -9.37
CA LEU A 177 5.77 -6.95 -9.51
C LEU A 177 7.29 -6.89 -9.75
N HIS A 178 7.71 -5.94 -10.60
CA HIS A 178 9.12 -5.66 -10.91
C HIS A 178 9.43 -4.19 -10.60
N PRO A 179 9.47 -3.81 -9.32
CA PRO A 179 9.72 -2.44 -8.91
C PRO A 179 11.20 -2.07 -9.00
N GLU A 180 11.52 -0.76 -8.95
CA GLU A 180 12.89 -0.28 -8.82
C GLU A 180 13.30 -0.09 -7.36
N VAL A 181 12.32 0.14 -6.48
CA VAL A 181 12.52 0.28 -5.04
C VAL A 181 11.53 -0.61 -4.32
N ILE A 182 12.01 -1.40 -3.36
CA ILE A 182 11.19 -2.20 -2.45
C ILE A 182 11.33 -1.65 -1.04
N VAL A 183 10.21 -1.42 -0.37
CA VAL A 183 10.15 -1.16 1.06
C VAL A 183 9.56 -2.38 1.75
N ILE A 184 10.28 -2.95 2.72
CA ILE A 184 9.76 -4.04 3.56
C ILE A 184 9.61 -3.49 4.98
N THR A 185 8.36 -3.34 5.40
CA THR A 185 8.02 -2.74 6.71
C THR A 185 8.34 -3.66 7.87
N ASN A 186 8.06 -4.94 7.73
CA ASN A 186 8.35 -6.02 8.69
C ASN A 186 8.13 -7.39 8.02
N ILE A 187 8.57 -8.46 8.67
CA ILE A 187 8.24 -9.85 8.31
C ILE A 187 7.86 -10.56 9.61
N ASP A 188 6.56 -10.78 9.79
CA ASP A 188 5.98 -11.43 10.96
C ASP A 188 5.27 -12.73 10.58
N ASN A 189 4.82 -13.48 11.59
CA ASN A 189 4.13 -14.76 11.41
C ASN A 189 2.64 -14.55 11.07
N ASP A 190 2.37 -13.68 10.10
CA ASP A 190 1.02 -13.42 9.62
C ASP A 190 0.84 -13.92 8.19
N HIS A 191 -0.41 -14.16 7.78
CA HIS A 191 -0.77 -14.66 6.45
C HIS A 191 -0.09 -15.98 6.04
N LEU A 192 0.31 -16.80 7.01
CA LEU A 192 1.04 -18.05 6.76
C LEU A 192 0.21 -19.13 6.04
N SER A 193 -1.12 -19.01 6.00
CA SER A 193 -2.01 -19.99 5.35
C SER A 193 -1.67 -20.22 3.88
N PHE A 194 -1.32 -19.15 3.14
CA PHE A 194 -0.87 -19.25 1.75
C PHE A 194 0.49 -19.95 1.63
N TYR A 195 1.32 -19.87 2.66
CA TYR A 195 2.66 -20.45 2.72
C TYR A 195 2.70 -21.78 3.48
N GLU A 196 1.56 -22.51 3.48
CA GLU A 196 1.43 -23.81 4.15
C GLU A 196 1.81 -23.77 5.64
N ASN A 197 1.54 -22.64 6.30
CA ASN A 197 1.93 -22.34 7.68
C ASN A 197 3.44 -22.43 7.97
N ASP A 198 4.27 -22.23 6.93
CA ASP A 198 5.73 -22.30 7.00
C ASP A 198 6.34 -20.90 6.86
N GLN A 199 6.92 -20.39 7.95
CA GLN A 199 7.65 -19.11 8.00
C GLN A 199 8.83 -19.07 7.01
N GLN A 200 9.49 -20.19 6.74
CA GLN A 200 10.62 -20.21 5.81
C GLN A 200 10.16 -20.03 4.36
N LYS A 201 8.96 -20.50 4.02
CA LYS A 201 8.34 -20.24 2.71
C LYS A 201 8.03 -18.76 2.53
N LEU A 202 7.45 -18.11 3.54
CA LEU A 202 7.22 -16.66 3.53
C LEU A 202 8.54 -15.89 3.41
N ASN A 203 9.55 -16.21 4.20
CA ASN A 203 10.88 -15.60 4.13
C ASN A 203 11.51 -15.77 2.74
N THR A 204 11.33 -16.95 2.14
CA THR A 204 11.81 -17.24 0.78
C THR A 204 11.05 -16.43 -0.27
N ALA A 205 9.76 -16.23 -0.11
CA ALA A 205 8.95 -15.39 -0.99
C ALA A 205 9.43 -13.93 -0.95
N PHE A 206 9.66 -13.35 0.24
CA PHE A 206 10.27 -12.02 0.35
C PHE A 206 11.65 -11.94 -0.32
N LEU A 207 12.50 -12.94 -0.10
CA LEU A 207 13.80 -12.99 -0.77
C LEU A 207 13.66 -13.08 -2.30
N ASN A 208 12.72 -13.86 -2.82
CA ASN A 208 12.45 -13.93 -4.25
C ASN A 208 11.92 -12.61 -4.80
N PHE A 209 11.05 -11.93 -4.07
CA PHE A 209 10.58 -10.60 -4.45
C PHE A 209 11.73 -9.61 -4.65
N THR A 210 12.74 -9.65 -3.78
CA THR A 210 13.92 -8.77 -3.95
C THR A 210 14.75 -9.06 -5.20
N LYS A 211 14.65 -10.26 -5.78
CA LYS A 211 15.34 -10.62 -7.04
C LYS A 211 14.71 -9.93 -8.26
N ASN A 212 13.44 -9.51 -8.15
CA ASN A 212 12.73 -8.79 -9.22
C ASN A 212 13.23 -7.36 -9.40
N LEU A 213 14.04 -6.84 -8.47
CA LEU A 213 14.70 -5.53 -8.63
C LEU A 213 15.68 -5.55 -9.79
N PRO A 214 15.73 -4.48 -10.60
CA PRO A 214 16.80 -4.28 -11.56
C PRO A 214 18.16 -4.12 -10.82
N PHE A 215 19.26 -4.18 -11.56
CA PHE A 215 20.60 -4.11 -10.95
C PHE A 215 20.87 -2.79 -10.23
N TYR A 216 20.22 -1.70 -10.64
CA TYR A 216 20.33 -0.36 -10.05
C TYR A 216 19.28 -0.09 -8.96
N GLY A 217 18.33 -1.01 -8.75
CA GLY A 217 17.31 -0.90 -7.72
C GLY A 217 17.82 -1.21 -6.32
N TYR A 218 17.02 -0.90 -5.30
CA TYR A 218 17.39 -1.17 -3.91
C TYR A 218 16.21 -1.59 -3.04
N VAL A 219 16.53 -2.23 -1.91
CA VAL A 219 15.59 -2.58 -0.84
C VAL A 219 15.84 -1.66 0.36
N LEU A 220 14.79 -1.04 0.89
CA LEU A 220 14.77 -0.45 2.22
C LEU A 220 14.00 -1.39 3.14
N MET A 221 14.61 -1.87 4.23
CA MET A 221 13.99 -2.88 5.06
C MET A 221 14.15 -2.58 6.56
N ASN A 222 13.04 -2.69 7.27
CA ASN A 222 13.08 -2.74 8.73
C ASN A 222 13.61 -4.09 9.18
N ILE A 223 14.69 -4.09 9.96
CA ILE A 223 15.35 -5.31 10.44
C ILE A 223 15.28 -5.48 11.96
N ASP A 224 14.32 -4.88 12.64
CA ASP A 224 14.18 -5.02 14.09
C ASP A 224 13.73 -6.42 14.50
N SER A 225 12.99 -7.17 13.64
CA SER A 225 12.62 -8.57 13.89
C SER A 225 13.71 -9.55 13.45
N LYS A 226 13.73 -10.75 14.05
CA LYS A 226 14.68 -11.82 13.69
C LYS A 226 14.49 -12.27 12.25
N ASN A 227 13.24 -12.53 11.84
CA ASN A 227 12.92 -12.99 10.49
C ASN A 227 13.41 -11.99 9.43
N ALA A 228 13.15 -10.69 9.67
CA ALA A 228 13.61 -9.63 8.79
C ALA A 228 15.15 -9.60 8.67
N ARG A 229 15.88 -9.73 9.78
CA ARG A 229 17.35 -9.79 9.74
C ARG A 229 17.87 -10.98 8.95
N ASP A 230 17.23 -12.14 9.09
CA ASP A 230 17.67 -13.37 8.41
C ASP A 230 17.41 -13.29 6.89
N VAL A 231 16.31 -12.66 6.48
CA VAL A 231 16.06 -12.35 5.06
C VAL A 231 17.04 -11.29 4.56
N PHE A 232 17.22 -10.20 5.30
CA PHE A 232 18.10 -9.09 4.92
C PHE A 232 19.53 -9.56 4.62
N LYS A 233 20.09 -10.43 5.46
CA LYS A 233 21.44 -10.99 5.25
C LYS A 233 21.59 -11.67 3.88
N LYS A 234 20.53 -12.34 3.39
CA LYS A 234 20.54 -13.13 2.14
C LYS A 234 20.27 -12.29 0.88
N ILE A 235 19.80 -11.02 1.03
CA ILE A 235 19.54 -10.13 -0.11
C ILE A 235 20.88 -9.80 -0.80
N ARG A 236 20.93 -9.98 -2.11
CA ARG A 236 22.11 -9.71 -2.96
C ARG A 236 22.05 -8.38 -3.70
N ARG A 237 20.89 -7.71 -3.73
CA ARG A 237 20.72 -6.37 -4.31
C ARG A 237 21.20 -5.30 -3.33
N LYS A 238 21.38 -4.07 -3.79
CA LYS A 238 21.62 -2.93 -2.90
C LYS A 238 20.52 -2.92 -1.83
N LYS A 239 20.92 -2.85 -0.57
CA LYS A 239 20.00 -2.92 0.56
C LYS A 239 20.39 -1.89 1.62
N ILE A 240 19.37 -1.36 2.25
CA ILE A 240 19.46 -0.33 3.29
C ILE A 240 18.57 -0.79 4.45
N SER A 241 19.09 -0.76 5.65
CA SER A 241 18.36 -1.16 6.84
C SER A 241 17.91 0.06 7.65
N PHE A 242 16.74 -0.04 8.29
CA PHE A 242 16.27 0.94 9.26
C PHE A 242 15.55 0.27 10.42
N GLY A 243 15.48 0.95 11.55
CA GLY A 243 14.82 0.46 12.75
C GLY A 243 15.33 1.11 14.03
N PHE A 244 14.83 0.67 15.17
CA PHE A 244 15.24 1.19 16.48
C PHE A 244 16.64 0.69 16.91
N SER A 245 17.07 -0.46 16.42
CA SER A 245 18.38 -1.02 16.73
C SER A 245 19.52 -0.14 16.21
N LYS A 246 20.59 -0.03 16.98
CA LYS A 246 21.83 0.67 16.58
C LYS A 246 22.57 -0.02 15.42
N LEU A 247 22.17 -1.24 15.06
CA LEU A 247 22.79 -2.01 13.97
C LEU A 247 22.25 -1.61 12.58
N ASN A 248 21.27 -0.72 12.53
CA ASN A 248 20.69 -0.25 11.27
C ASN A 248 21.53 0.85 10.62
N ASP A 249 21.51 0.91 9.27
CA ASP A 249 22.08 2.02 8.51
C ASP A 249 21.39 3.35 8.87
N TYR A 250 20.06 3.28 9.13
CA TYR A 250 19.28 4.39 9.68
C TYR A 250 18.71 3.98 11.03
N GLN A 251 19.29 4.53 12.11
CA GLN A 251 18.77 4.33 13.46
C GLN A 251 17.65 5.31 13.77
N ILE A 252 16.52 4.77 14.25
CA ILE A 252 15.34 5.54 14.66
C ILE A 252 15.32 5.68 16.17
N LYS A 253 14.98 6.87 16.66
CA LYS A 253 14.77 7.12 18.11
C LYS A 253 13.48 7.90 18.29
N LEU A 254 12.57 7.38 19.10
CA LEU A 254 11.42 8.13 19.59
C LEU A 254 11.93 9.16 20.60
N LEU A 255 11.63 10.43 20.38
CA LEU A 255 12.12 11.54 21.20
C LEU A 255 11.06 12.00 22.19
N ASN A 256 9.83 12.21 21.73
CA ASN A 256 8.74 12.75 22.53
C ASN A 256 7.38 12.36 21.96
N GLN A 257 6.37 12.38 22.84
CA GLN A 257 4.96 12.32 22.48
C GLN A 257 4.22 13.47 23.14
N LYS A 258 3.38 14.18 22.38
CA LYS A 258 2.51 15.24 22.88
C LYS A 258 1.12 15.04 22.29
N GLY A 259 0.16 14.69 23.16
CA GLY A 259 -1.18 14.29 22.71
C GLY A 259 -1.11 13.18 21.67
N PHE A 260 -1.74 13.37 20.54
CA PHE A 260 -1.78 12.41 19.42
C PHE A 260 -0.59 12.52 18.45
N SER A 261 0.43 13.30 18.78
CA SER A 261 1.60 13.47 17.92
C SER A 261 2.85 12.88 18.54
N GLN A 262 3.69 12.26 17.71
CA GLN A 262 4.98 11.71 18.09
C GLN A 262 6.11 12.38 17.32
N THR A 263 7.19 12.72 18.03
CA THR A 263 8.44 13.25 17.45
C THR A 263 9.51 12.19 17.54
N PHE A 264 10.19 11.94 16.44
CA PHE A 264 11.27 10.96 16.35
C PHE A 264 12.46 11.51 15.55
N SER A 265 13.63 10.91 15.72
CA SER A 265 14.81 11.20 14.91
C SER A 265 15.21 10.01 14.05
N ILE A 266 15.77 10.32 12.89
CA ILE A 266 16.44 9.41 11.98
C ILE A 266 17.92 9.78 11.97
N GLN A 267 18.77 8.89 12.43
CA GLN A 267 20.22 9.03 12.40
C GLN A 267 20.76 8.16 11.27
N ASP A 268 21.32 8.79 10.25
CA ASP A 268 22.14 8.12 9.24
C ASP A 268 23.48 7.77 9.88
N THR A 269 23.71 6.48 10.10
CA THR A 269 24.89 6.00 10.85
C THR A 269 26.17 6.10 10.03
N LEU A 270 26.07 6.09 8.69
CA LEU A 270 27.23 6.18 7.80
C LEU A 270 27.71 7.63 7.65
N ASN A 271 26.77 8.59 7.54
CA ASN A 271 27.10 10.00 7.30
C ASN A 271 27.00 10.86 8.57
N SER A 272 26.71 10.26 9.73
CA SER A 272 26.52 10.95 11.01
C SER A 272 25.50 12.10 10.98
N LYS A 273 24.57 12.09 10.03
CA LYS A 273 23.50 13.07 9.91
C LYS A 273 22.32 12.66 10.78
N ASN A 274 21.74 13.61 11.48
CA ASN A 274 20.56 13.40 12.30
C ASN A 274 19.46 14.39 11.91
N SER A 275 18.24 13.90 11.76
CA SER A 275 17.08 14.70 11.40
C SER A 275 15.87 14.30 12.23
N SER A 276 15.14 15.28 12.76
CA SER A 276 13.93 15.05 13.53
C SER A 276 12.68 15.34 12.71
N PHE A 277 11.63 14.55 12.98
CA PHE A 277 10.33 14.58 12.31
C PHE A 277 9.21 14.46 13.33
N THR A 278 8.05 15.00 13.01
CA THR A 278 6.84 14.85 13.82
C THR A 278 5.71 14.31 12.94
N ILE A 279 4.92 13.39 13.51
CA ILE A 279 3.73 12.81 12.86
C ILE A 279 2.52 12.92 13.79
N PRO A 280 1.32 13.16 13.28
CA PRO A 280 0.07 13.19 14.06
C PRO A 280 -0.51 11.77 14.23
N MET A 281 0.32 10.81 14.56
CA MET A 281 -0.02 9.40 14.72
C MET A 281 0.68 8.82 15.93
N LEU A 282 0.03 7.85 16.58
CA LEU A 282 0.56 7.15 17.75
C LEU A 282 1.12 5.78 17.39
N GLY A 283 1.93 5.25 18.29
CA GLY A 283 2.51 3.91 18.23
C GLY A 283 3.88 3.85 17.53
N LYS A 284 4.75 3.01 18.10
CA LYS A 284 6.10 2.78 17.56
C LYS A 284 6.09 2.29 16.11
N HIS A 285 5.06 1.49 15.73
CA HIS A 285 4.89 1.01 14.36
C HIS A 285 4.67 2.16 13.37
N ASN A 286 3.89 3.20 13.74
CA ASN A 286 3.69 4.37 12.90
C ASN A 286 4.94 5.25 12.81
N VAL A 287 5.75 5.31 13.87
CA VAL A 287 7.08 5.94 13.79
C VAL A 287 7.97 5.23 12.77
N LEU A 288 7.98 3.89 12.74
CA LEU A 288 8.72 3.11 11.74
C LEU A 288 8.17 3.30 10.32
N ASN A 289 6.85 3.29 10.13
CA ASN A 289 6.22 3.56 8.85
C ASN A 289 6.61 4.95 8.31
N ALA A 290 6.56 5.98 9.17
CA ALA A 290 6.95 7.34 8.81
C ALA A 290 8.46 7.48 8.56
N ALA A 291 9.29 6.81 9.34
CA ALA A 291 10.74 6.81 9.16
C ALA A 291 11.12 6.16 7.83
N GLY A 292 10.57 4.98 7.50
CA GLY A 292 10.78 4.31 6.21
C GLY A 292 10.36 5.21 5.04
N SER A 293 9.21 5.88 5.16
CA SER A 293 8.71 6.82 4.15
C SER A 293 9.63 8.03 3.98
N ALA A 294 10.14 8.59 5.07
CA ALA A 294 11.10 9.71 5.04
C ALA A 294 12.43 9.30 4.40
N ILE A 295 12.95 8.11 4.73
CA ILE A 295 14.20 7.58 4.17
C ILE A 295 14.05 7.38 2.66
N ILE A 296 12.94 6.82 2.17
CA ILE A 296 12.66 6.73 0.74
C ILE A 296 12.68 8.12 0.11
N ALA A 297 11.96 9.08 0.69
CA ALA A 297 11.89 10.43 0.15
C ALA A 297 13.27 11.13 0.14
N MET A 298 14.12 10.91 1.15
CA MET A 298 15.50 11.41 1.16
C MET A 298 16.33 10.79 0.04
N ASN A 299 16.21 9.46 -0.19
CA ASN A 299 16.94 8.76 -1.24
C ASN A 299 16.46 9.15 -2.66
N GLU A 300 15.20 9.57 -2.79
CA GLU A 300 14.64 10.12 -4.04
C GLU A 300 14.90 11.64 -4.20
N GLY A 301 15.73 12.24 -3.34
CA GLY A 301 16.18 13.63 -3.47
C GLY A 301 15.16 14.68 -3.06
N ILE A 302 14.11 14.32 -2.33
CA ILE A 302 13.09 15.26 -1.86
C ILE A 302 13.69 16.14 -0.74
N LYS A 303 13.45 17.46 -0.84
CA LYS A 303 13.94 18.41 0.16
C LYS A 303 13.41 18.12 1.56
N MET A 304 14.28 18.15 2.57
CA MET A 304 13.97 17.87 3.96
C MET A 304 12.78 18.69 4.49
N THR A 305 12.65 19.94 4.08
CA THR A 305 11.55 20.81 4.47
C THR A 305 10.19 20.31 3.97
N SER A 306 10.16 19.75 2.74
CA SER A 306 8.94 19.15 2.18
C SER A 306 8.57 17.86 2.91
N ILE A 307 9.56 17.01 3.24
CA ILE A 307 9.36 15.77 4.00
C ILE A 307 8.77 16.07 5.38
N LYS A 308 9.41 16.99 6.13
CA LYS A 308 8.94 17.40 7.47
C LYS A 308 7.51 17.93 7.46
N ARG A 309 7.20 18.84 6.50
CA ARG A 309 5.88 19.42 6.36
C ARG A 309 4.82 18.37 6.00
N ALA A 310 5.14 17.44 5.09
CA ALA A 310 4.22 16.40 4.67
C ALA A 310 3.90 15.42 5.81
N LEU A 311 4.89 15.03 6.60
CA LEU A 311 4.71 14.15 7.75
C LEU A 311 3.90 14.82 8.86
N LEU A 312 4.21 16.08 9.18
CA LEU A 312 3.49 16.85 10.21
C LEU A 312 2.00 17.02 9.86
N ASN A 313 1.67 17.21 8.59
CA ASN A 313 0.31 17.46 8.11
C ASN A 313 -0.32 16.20 7.47
N PHE A 314 0.18 15.02 7.77
CA PHE A 314 -0.41 13.79 7.25
C PHE A 314 -1.81 13.59 7.82
N PRO A 315 -2.85 13.48 6.96
CA PRO A 315 -4.24 13.42 7.44
C PRO A 315 -4.61 12.09 8.10
N GLY A 316 -3.81 11.04 7.91
CA GLY A 316 -4.11 9.69 8.35
C GLY A 316 -4.67 8.80 7.25
N VAL A 317 -4.97 7.57 7.62
CA VAL A 317 -5.61 6.55 6.78
C VAL A 317 -6.88 6.12 7.48
N ALA A 318 -7.97 5.96 6.73
CA ALA A 318 -9.25 5.53 7.26
C ALA A 318 -9.10 4.20 8.00
N ARG A 319 -9.76 4.10 9.13
CA ARG A 319 -9.73 2.93 10.02
C ARG A 319 -8.32 2.53 10.47
N ARG A 320 -7.41 3.49 10.65
CA ARG A 320 -6.07 3.32 11.25
C ARG A 320 -5.89 4.33 12.37
N PHE A 321 -6.42 3.98 13.56
CA PHE A 321 -6.55 4.88 14.71
C PHE A 321 -7.32 6.15 14.30
N GLU A 322 -8.37 5.98 13.51
CA GLU A 322 -9.21 7.09 13.06
C GLU A 322 -10.08 7.56 14.21
N ARG A 323 -10.20 8.88 14.38
CA ARG A 323 -10.84 9.50 15.53
C ARG A 323 -12.11 10.23 15.13
N TYR A 324 -13.18 9.98 15.87
CA TYR A 324 -14.46 10.65 15.71
C TYR A 324 -14.87 11.28 17.06
N GLU A 325 -15.00 12.59 17.09
CA GLU A 325 -15.51 13.32 18.25
C GLU A 325 -17.04 13.28 18.22
N LEU A 326 -17.64 12.69 19.23
CA LEU A 326 -19.09 12.51 19.35
C LEU A 326 -19.58 13.31 20.57
N SER A 327 -20.37 14.36 20.34
CA SER A 327 -21.01 15.10 21.41
C SER A 327 -22.37 14.48 21.72
N LEU A 328 -22.51 13.89 22.90
CA LEU A 328 -23.77 13.39 23.46
C LEU A 328 -24.36 14.38 24.47
N PRO A 329 -25.69 14.32 24.78
CA PRO A 329 -26.31 15.27 25.65
C PRO A 329 -25.66 15.48 27.03
N ASN A 330 -24.99 14.46 27.56
CA ASN A 330 -24.41 14.45 28.90
C ASN A 330 -22.88 14.21 28.93
N ARG A 331 -22.23 13.99 27.79
CA ARG A 331 -20.79 13.72 27.72
C ARG A 331 -20.26 13.80 26.30
N ASP A 332 -19.02 14.20 26.17
CA ASP A 332 -18.25 14.02 24.92
C ASP A 332 -17.56 12.66 24.91
N LEU A 333 -17.60 12.01 23.77
CA LEU A 333 -16.91 10.72 23.54
C LEU A 333 -15.95 10.89 22.39
N LEU A 334 -14.82 10.21 22.47
CA LEU A 334 -13.92 10.00 21.36
C LEU A 334 -13.99 8.53 20.92
N LEU A 335 -14.55 8.30 19.74
CA LEU A 335 -14.54 6.98 19.10
C LEU A 335 -13.25 6.82 18.31
N ILE A 336 -12.56 5.69 18.51
CA ILE A 336 -11.38 5.31 17.74
C ILE A 336 -11.74 4.08 16.89
N ASP A 337 -11.71 4.23 15.56
CA ASP A 337 -11.88 3.13 14.61
C ASP A 337 -10.52 2.65 14.09
N ASP A 338 -10.26 1.35 14.23
CA ASP A 338 -9.04 0.70 13.74
C ASP A 338 -9.36 -0.61 13.06
N TYR A 339 -8.74 -0.84 11.89
CA TYR A 339 -8.92 -2.07 11.10
C TYR A 339 -8.19 -3.28 11.67
N GLY A 340 -7.44 -3.10 12.76
CA GLY A 340 -6.68 -4.15 13.42
C GLY A 340 -7.54 -5.39 13.71
N HIS A 341 -7.15 -6.53 13.15
CA HIS A 341 -7.83 -7.82 13.30
C HIS A 341 -6.86 -8.93 13.75
N HIS A 342 -5.57 -8.69 13.69
CA HIS A 342 -4.54 -9.56 14.26
C HIS A 342 -4.28 -9.17 15.73
N PRO A 343 -4.01 -10.12 16.66
CA PRO A 343 -3.79 -9.82 18.08
C PRO A 343 -2.75 -8.73 18.35
N GLU A 344 -1.64 -8.71 17.61
CA GLU A 344 -0.59 -7.69 17.76
C GLU A 344 -1.03 -6.30 17.27
N GLU A 345 -1.88 -6.23 16.24
CA GLU A 345 -2.46 -4.96 15.77
C GLU A 345 -3.41 -4.39 16.83
N ILE A 346 -4.34 -5.22 17.33
CA ILE A 346 -5.29 -4.83 18.40
C ILE A 346 -4.53 -4.36 19.63
N ARG A 347 -3.52 -5.11 20.07
CA ARG A 347 -2.67 -4.73 21.19
C ARG A 347 -1.96 -3.39 20.97
N SER A 348 -1.43 -3.18 19.77
CA SER A 348 -0.73 -1.95 19.41
C SER A 348 -1.65 -0.72 19.44
N THR A 349 -2.88 -0.88 18.96
CA THR A 349 -3.93 0.16 18.98
C THR A 349 -4.33 0.46 20.44
N TYR A 350 -4.57 -0.56 21.26
CA TYR A 350 -4.91 -0.39 22.68
C TYR A 350 -3.78 0.29 23.47
N VAL A 351 -2.53 -0.15 23.29
CA VAL A 351 -1.35 0.50 23.92
C VAL A 351 -1.21 1.95 23.46
N SER A 352 -1.51 2.24 22.20
CA SER A 352 -1.50 3.60 21.68
C SER A 352 -2.58 4.47 22.34
N ALA A 353 -3.78 3.94 22.55
CA ALA A 353 -4.85 4.63 23.29
C ALA A 353 -4.44 4.89 24.74
N LEU A 354 -3.89 3.89 25.45
CA LEU A 354 -3.38 4.03 26.82
C LEU A 354 -2.25 5.06 26.97
N SER A 355 -1.57 5.41 25.88
CA SER A 355 -0.52 6.44 25.92
C SER A 355 -1.07 7.87 25.99
N VAL A 356 -2.38 8.05 25.76
CA VAL A 356 -3.06 9.35 25.77
C VAL A 356 -4.15 9.42 26.83
N PHE A 357 -4.84 8.29 27.08
CA PHE A 357 -5.95 8.20 28.01
C PHE A 357 -5.61 7.34 29.22
N ASN A 358 -6.22 7.64 30.36
CA ASN A 358 -6.13 6.75 31.52
C ASN A 358 -6.96 5.49 31.28
N ARG A 359 -6.62 4.40 31.96
CA ARG A 359 -7.31 3.11 31.80
C ARG A 359 -8.81 3.16 32.16
N SER A 360 -9.19 4.10 33.04
CA SER A 360 -10.58 4.35 33.43
C SER A 360 -11.39 5.15 32.41
N GLU A 361 -10.73 5.68 31.36
CA GLU A 361 -11.35 6.51 30.31
C GLU A 361 -11.58 5.73 29.01
N ILE A 362 -11.11 4.46 28.97
CA ILE A 362 -11.20 3.59 27.77
C ILE A 362 -12.27 2.52 27.97
#